data_a8010191cca52e1a318f120e7ac5733c
#
_entry.id   a8010191cca52e1a318f120e7ac5733c
#
_cell.length_a   1.000
_cell.length_b   1.000
_cell.length_c   1.000
_cell.angle_alpha   90.00
_cell.angle_beta   90.00
_cell.angle_gamma   90.00
#
_symmetry.space_group_name_H-M   'P 1'
#
loop_
_entity.id
_entity.type
_entity.pdbx_description
1 polymer ?
#
loop_
_entity_poly.entity_id
_entity_poly.type
_entity_poly.pdbx_seq_one_letter_code
_entity_poly.pdbx_strand_id
1 'polypeptide(L)'
;MRGRKKSDATRQAIVDCAAEVFSERDFHEVLTEHIAERLGIGKGTIYRYFRSKEELYLAAIASGLDGLHAAVKSGLEQEAALPATIDTLVRTMVTYFWRQRDFFVLLHRLEAKLDPAERAQWQARRDEVVRMVRRVLDRAAVRGQIRRVNSRLA
;
A
#
# COMPACT_ATOMS: atom_id res chain seq x y z
N MET A 1 -21.90 10.61 -14.94
CA MET A 1 -21.30 9.59 -14.05
C MET A 1 -20.41 8.54 -14.75
N ARG A 2 -20.70 8.08 -15.98
CA ARG A 2 -19.86 7.09 -16.71
C ARG A 2 -18.42 7.56 -17.02
N GLY A 3 -18.19 8.81 -17.35
CA GLY A 3 -16.86 9.33 -17.71
C GLY A 3 -15.86 9.35 -16.54
N ARG A 4 -16.31 9.69 -15.34
CA ARG A 4 -15.49 9.74 -14.13
C ARG A 4 -15.00 8.34 -13.71
N LYS A 5 -15.89 7.33 -13.72
CA LYS A 5 -15.51 5.92 -13.41
C LYS A 5 -14.48 5.38 -14.40
N LYS A 6 -14.60 5.71 -15.71
CA LYS A 6 -13.62 5.29 -16.72
C LYS A 6 -12.27 5.97 -16.52
N SER A 7 -12.26 7.25 -16.13
CA SER A 7 -11.05 7.99 -15.78
C SER A 7 -10.33 7.40 -14.56
N ASP A 8 -11.08 7.07 -13.50
CA ASP A 8 -10.53 6.48 -12.28
C ASP A 8 -9.95 5.08 -12.54
N ALA A 9 -10.64 4.25 -13.33
CA ALA A 9 -10.15 2.93 -13.73
C ALA A 9 -8.86 3.02 -14.56
N THR A 10 -8.78 3.97 -15.49
CA THR A 10 -7.57 4.19 -16.30
C THR A 10 -6.42 4.66 -15.42
N ARG A 11 -6.68 5.59 -14.50
CA ARG A 11 -5.67 6.06 -13.54
C ARG A 11 -5.12 4.91 -12.71
N GLN A 12 -6.01 4.04 -12.19
CA GLN A 12 -5.59 2.89 -11.39
C GLN A 12 -4.77 1.89 -12.22
N ALA A 13 -5.18 1.58 -13.45
CA ALA A 13 -4.41 0.70 -14.33
C ALA A 13 -2.98 1.23 -14.61
N ILE A 14 -2.83 2.56 -14.75
CA ILE A 14 -1.52 3.19 -14.89
C ILE A 14 -0.69 3.01 -13.62
N VAL A 15 -1.29 3.19 -12.44
CA VAL A 15 -0.62 3.04 -11.14
C VAL A 15 -0.16 1.60 -10.93
N ASP A 16 -1.01 0.61 -11.22
CA ASP A 16 -0.70 -0.81 -11.03
C ASP A 16 0.44 -1.25 -11.96
N CYS A 17 0.36 -0.91 -13.25
CA CYS A 17 1.43 -1.19 -14.20
C CYS A 17 2.74 -0.47 -13.85
N ALA A 18 2.66 0.75 -13.34
CA ALA A 18 3.82 1.51 -12.87
C ALA A 18 4.50 0.82 -11.69
N ALA A 19 3.72 0.26 -10.73
CA ALA A 19 4.27 -0.49 -9.61
C ALA A 19 5.10 -1.68 -10.09
N GLU A 20 4.60 -2.46 -11.07
CA GLU A 20 5.32 -3.57 -11.67
C GLU A 20 6.63 -3.10 -12.34
N VAL A 21 6.55 -2.12 -13.24
CA VAL A 21 7.71 -1.65 -14.02
C VAL A 21 8.78 -1.05 -13.12
N PHE A 22 8.41 -0.27 -12.10
CA PHE A 22 9.35 0.29 -11.14
C PHE A 22 9.96 -0.76 -10.21
N SER A 23 9.28 -1.89 -9.96
CA SER A 23 9.85 -2.97 -9.16
C SER A 23 10.94 -3.74 -9.89
N GLU A 24 10.80 -3.87 -11.21
CA GLU A 24 11.72 -4.62 -12.08
C GLU A 24 13.04 -3.88 -12.32
N ARG A 25 13.05 -2.53 -12.26
CA ARG A 25 14.20 -1.68 -12.64
C ARG A 25 14.40 -0.55 -11.64
N ASP A 26 15.58 0.07 -11.69
CA ASP A 26 15.81 1.28 -10.91
C ASP A 26 15.00 2.46 -11.45
N PHE A 27 14.57 3.33 -10.53
CA PHE A 27 13.72 4.49 -10.86
C PHE A 27 14.27 5.32 -12.03
N HIS A 28 15.60 5.52 -12.08
CA HIS A 28 16.22 6.34 -13.12
C HIS A 28 16.21 5.67 -14.50
N GLU A 29 16.22 4.34 -14.55
CA GLU A 29 16.21 3.55 -15.78
C GLU A 29 14.81 3.40 -16.37
N VAL A 30 13.76 3.58 -15.56
CA VAL A 30 12.39 3.49 -16.03
C VAL A 30 12.03 4.73 -16.83
N LEU A 31 11.62 4.53 -18.07
CA LEU A 31 10.97 5.53 -18.91
C LEU A 31 9.45 5.35 -18.83
N THR A 32 8.71 6.44 -18.81
CA THR A 32 7.22 6.41 -18.83
C THR A 32 6.68 5.73 -20.10
N GLU A 33 7.48 5.69 -21.15
CA GLU A 33 7.22 4.96 -22.40
C GLU A 33 7.05 3.46 -22.14
N HIS A 34 7.87 2.86 -21.30
CA HIS A 34 7.77 1.43 -20.97
C HIS A 34 6.41 1.09 -20.33
N ILE A 35 5.89 2.00 -19.49
CA ILE A 35 4.57 1.85 -18.86
C ILE A 35 3.48 2.03 -19.90
N ALA A 36 3.61 3.02 -20.78
CA ALA A 36 2.66 3.29 -21.85
C ALA A 36 2.55 2.13 -22.83
N GLU A 37 3.68 1.57 -23.26
CA GLU A 37 3.75 0.40 -24.15
C GLU A 37 3.10 -0.84 -23.52
N ARG A 38 3.40 -1.13 -22.25
CA ARG A 38 2.82 -2.28 -21.51
C ARG A 38 1.30 -2.18 -21.39
N LEU A 39 0.76 -0.96 -21.31
CA LEU A 39 -0.68 -0.69 -21.25
C LEU A 39 -1.35 -0.51 -22.61
N GLY A 40 -0.59 -0.42 -23.71
CA GLY A 40 -1.12 -0.13 -25.03
C GLY A 40 -1.74 1.28 -25.14
N ILE A 41 -1.20 2.26 -24.40
CA ILE A 41 -1.67 3.66 -24.40
C ILE A 41 -0.57 4.61 -24.86
N GLY A 42 -0.95 5.81 -25.29
CA GLY A 42 0.02 6.86 -25.59
C GLY A 42 0.63 7.47 -24.33
N LYS A 43 1.93 7.81 -24.36
CA LYS A 43 2.65 8.52 -23.28
C LYS A 43 1.90 9.76 -22.79
N GLY A 44 1.27 10.53 -23.68
CA GLY A 44 0.45 11.69 -23.32
C GLY A 44 -0.73 11.34 -22.42
N THR A 45 -1.22 10.09 -22.48
CA THR A 45 -2.28 9.63 -21.57
C THR A 45 -1.79 9.55 -20.14
N ILE A 46 -0.56 9.08 -19.91
CA ILE A 46 0.06 9.04 -18.56
C ILE A 46 0.19 10.45 -18.02
N TYR A 47 0.75 11.38 -18.78
CA TYR A 47 0.97 12.77 -18.36
C TYR A 47 -0.31 13.58 -18.14
N ARG A 48 -1.44 13.10 -18.65
CA ARG A 48 -2.76 13.67 -18.32
C ARG A 48 -3.20 13.36 -16.87
N TYR A 49 -2.71 12.25 -16.29
CA TYR A 49 -3.03 11.83 -14.92
C TYR A 49 -1.94 12.17 -13.90
N PHE A 50 -0.68 12.21 -14.33
CA PHE A 50 0.50 12.40 -13.48
C PHE A 50 1.44 13.41 -14.13
N ARG A 51 1.80 14.45 -13.40
CA ARG A 51 2.64 15.56 -13.91
C ARG A 51 4.09 15.15 -14.15
N SER A 52 4.55 14.12 -13.41
CA SER A 52 5.92 13.63 -13.52
C SER A 52 6.01 12.13 -13.23
N LYS A 53 7.16 11.54 -13.53
CA LYS A 53 7.49 10.16 -13.19
C LYS A 53 7.55 9.96 -11.66
N GLU A 54 8.02 10.95 -10.93
CA GLU A 54 8.06 10.97 -9.46
C GLU A 54 6.64 10.92 -8.88
N GLU A 55 5.72 11.73 -9.40
CA GLU A 55 4.32 11.70 -8.96
C GLU A 55 3.68 10.33 -9.19
N LEU A 56 3.95 9.71 -10.35
CA LEU A 56 3.47 8.36 -10.66
C LEU A 56 4.09 7.31 -9.72
N TYR A 57 5.38 7.41 -9.42
CA TYR A 57 6.07 6.51 -8.49
C TYR A 57 5.48 6.60 -7.07
N LEU A 58 5.29 7.82 -6.56
CA LEU A 58 4.67 8.04 -5.26
C LEU A 58 3.21 7.57 -5.23
N ALA A 59 2.47 7.74 -6.33
CA ALA A 59 1.10 7.24 -6.44
C ALA A 59 1.05 5.70 -6.42
N ALA A 60 2.02 5.00 -7.01
CA ALA A 60 2.12 3.55 -6.96
C ALA A 60 2.32 3.05 -5.51
N ILE A 61 3.20 3.70 -4.76
CA ILE A 61 3.43 3.37 -3.35
C ILE A 61 2.21 3.70 -2.49
N ALA A 62 1.59 4.87 -2.69
CA ALA A 62 0.39 5.26 -1.96
C ALA A 62 -0.75 4.26 -2.15
N SER A 63 -0.98 3.81 -3.40
CA SER A 63 -1.99 2.81 -3.73
C SER A 63 -1.76 1.48 -2.99
N GLY A 64 -0.51 1.04 -2.90
CA GLY A 64 -0.14 -0.16 -2.14
C GLY A 64 -0.42 -0.02 -0.63
N LEU A 65 -0.09 1.13 -0.03
CA LEU A 65 -0.42 1.38 1.40
C LEU A 65 -1.92 1.45 1.65
N ASP A 66 -2.67 2.10 0.77
CA ASP A 66 -4.12 2.21 0.88
C ASP A 66 -4.79 0.82 0.73
N GLY A 67 -4.28 -0.02 -0.16
CA GLY A 67 -4.71 -1.42 -0.30
C GLY A 67 -4.41 -2.27 0.93
N LEU A 68 -3.22 -2.12 1.54
CA LEU A 68 -2.87 -2.80 2.79
C LEU A 68 -3.80 -2.35 3.93
N HIS A 69 -4.03 -1.05 4.05
CA HIS A 69 -4.96 -0.50 5.04
C HIS A 69 -6.37 -1.07 4.87
N ALA A 70 -6.89 -1.10 3.64
CA ALA A 70 -8.21 -1.64 3.33
C ALA A 70 -8.30 -3.14 3.65
N ALA A 71 -7.27 -3.93 3.29
CA ALA A 71 -7.23 -5.36 3.55
C ALA A 71 -7.23 -5.67 5.06
N VAL A 72 -6.40 -4.98 5.83
CA VAL A 72 -6.35 -5.13 7.30
C VAL A 72 -7.67 -4.69 7.93
N LYS A 73 -8.23 -3.57 7.52
CA LYS A 73 -9.51 -3.07 8.01
C LYS A 73 -10.62 -4.11 7.79
N SER A 74 -10.75 -4.63 6.57
CA SER A 74 -11.76 -5.65 6.24
C SER A 74 -11.59 -6.92 7.06
N GLY A 75 -10.35 -7.37 7.29
CA GLY A 75 -10.08 -8.53 8.16
C GLY A 75 -10.45 -8.30 9.62
N LEU A 76 -10.47 -7.04 10.09
CA LEU A 76 -10.79 -6.67 11.47
C LEU A 76 -12.28 -6.36 11.71
N GLU A 77 -13.06 -6.12 10.68
CA GLU A 77 -14.49 -5.82 10.77
C GLU A 77 -15.33 -7.08 11.03
N GLN A 78 -14.76 -8.27 10.88
CA GLN A 78 -15.44 -9.53 11.21
C GLN A 78 -15.45 -9.73 12.72
N GLU A 79 -16.66 -9.76 13.31
CA GLU A 79 -16.81 -10.12 14.72
C GLU A 79 -16.51 -11.61 14.91
N ALA A 80 -15.32 -11.91 15.41
CA ALA A 80 -14.83 -13.26 15.65
C ALA A 80 -14.09 -13.34 16.99
N ALA A 81 -13.96 -14.56 17.51
CA ALA A 81 -13.08 -14.81 18.64
C ALA A 81 -11.65 -14.43 18.30
N LEU A 82 -10.88 -13.96 19.29
CA LEU A 82 -9.53 -13.46 19.09
C LEU A 82 -8.62 -14.39 18.28
N PRO A 83 -8.58 -15.72 18.49
CA PRO A 83 -7.76 -16.62 17.69
C PRO A 83 -8.10 -16.59 16.20
N ALA A 84 -9.40 -16.56 15.86
CA ALA A 84 -9.86 -16.45 14.48
C ALA A 84 -9.54 -15.08 13.86
N THR A 85 -9.61 -14.00 14.65
CA THR A 85 -9.22 -12.65 14.21
C THR A 85 -7.73 -12.60 13.90
N ILE A 86 -6.88 -13.20 14.74
CA ILE A 86 -5.43 -13.26 14.52
C ILE A 86 -5.12 -14.10 13.26
N ASP A 87 -5.73 -15.28 13.10
CA ASP A 87 -5.56 -16.12 11.90
C ASP A 87 -5.95 -15.35 10.63
N THR A 88 -7.09 -14.68 10.65
CA THR A 88 -7.54 -13.83 9.53
C THR A 88 -6.54 -12.72 9.21
N LEU A 89 -6.03 -12.01 10.22
CA LEU A 89 -5.04 -10.96 10.04
C LEU A 89 -3.75 -11.49 9.42
N VAL A 90 -3.22 -12.60 9.97
CA VAL A 90 -1.98 -13.22 9.45
C VAL A 90 -2.17 -13.64 8.01
N ARG A 91 -3.26 -14.35 7.69
CA ARG A 91 -3.56 -14.76 6.29
C ARG A 91 -3.71 -13.56 5.37
N THR A 92 -4.44 -12.53 5.80
CA THR A 92 -4.63 -11.30 5.03
C THR A 92 -3.30 -10.63 4.75
N MET A 93 -2.46 -10.45 5.75
CA MET A 93 -1.15 -9.82 5.58
C MET A 93 -0.24 -10.65 4.68
N VAL A 94 -0.10 -11.96 4.93
CA VAL A 94 0.74 -12.84 4.10
C VAL A 94 0.26 -12.84 2.66
N THR A 95 -1.05 -12.95 2.43
CA THR A 95 -1.63 -12.92 1.08
C THR A 95 -1.39 -11.58 0.40
N TYR A 96 -1.53 -10.48 1.15
CA TYR A 96 -1.28 -9.14 0.63
C TYR A 96 0.19 -8.95 0.24
N PHE A 97 1.13 -9.33 1.12
CA PHE A 97 2.57 -9.28 0.84
C PHE A 97 2.94 -10.11 -0.38
N TRP A 98 2.38 -11.30 -0.51
CA TRP A 98 2.64 -12.16 -1.66
C TRP A 98 2.15 -11.57 -2.98
N ARG A 99 0.93 -11.01 -2.97
CA ARG A 99 0.30 -10.43 -4.16
C ARG A 99 0.87 -9.07 -4.56
N GLN A 100 1.33 -8.29 -3.59
CA GLN A 100 1.80 -6.91 -3.77
C GLN A 100 3.31 -6.79 -3.51
N ARG A 101 4.08 -7.84 -3.84
CA ARG A 101 5.53 -7.85 -3.64
C ARG A 101 6.22 -6.62 -4.26
N ASP A 102 5.76 -6.17 -5.44
CA ASP A 102 6.32 -5.04 -6.17
C ASP A 102 6.20 -3.74 -5.37
N PHE A 103 5.05 -3.53 -4.74
CA PHE A 103 4.86 -2.40 -3.82
C PHE A 103 5.89 -2.39 -2.68
N PHE A 104 6.20 -3.54 -2.08
CA PHE A 104 7.18 -3.61 -0.99
C PHE A 104 8.60 -3.32 -1.45
N VAL A 105 8.96 -3.72 -2.67
CA VAL A 105 10.24 -3.33 -3.28
C VAL A 105 10.31 -1.81 -3.44
N LEU A 106 9.25 -1.19 -3.94
CA LEU A 106 9.19 0.26 -4.10
C LEU A 106 9.26 0.99 -2.77
N LEU A 107 8.52 0.52 -1.77
CA LEU A 107 8.50 1.12 -0.43
C LEU A 107 9.90 1.09 0.20
N HIS A 108 10.58 -0.04 0.14
CA HIS A 108 11.93 -0.19 0.66
C HIS A 108 12.94 0.76 -0.04
N ARG A 109 12.87 0.85 -1.36
CA ARG A 109 13.72 1.77 -2.15
C ARG A 109 13.43 3.24 -1.85
N LEU A 110 12.16 3.57 -1.60
CA LEU A 110 11.75 4.94 -1.26
C LEU A 110 12.31 5.36 0.11
N GLU A 111 12.16 4.53 1.14
CA GLU A 111 12.61 4.84 2.50
C GLU A 111 14.10 5.23 2.56
N ALA A 112 14.92 4.67 1.67
CA ALA A 112 16.34 4.99 1.56
C ALA A 112 16.64 6.38 0.96
N LYS A 113 15.68 6.98 0.24
CA LYS A 113 15.87 8.22 -0.55
C LYS A 113 15.10 9.43 0.00
N LEU A 114 14.14 9.22 0.91
CA LEU A 114 13.30 10.27 1.47
C LEU A 114 14.09 11.19 2.41
N ASP A 115 13.79 12.48 2.34
CA ASP A 115 14.18 13.42 3.38
C ASP A 115 13.42 13.12 4.71
N PRO A 116 13.84 13.72 5.83
CA PRO A 116 13.20 13.46 7.14
C PRO A 116 11.71 13.83 7.19
N ALA A 117 11.27 14.89 6.51
CA ALA A 117 9.88 15.34 6.52
C ALA A 117 8.98 14.43 5.67
N GLU A 118 9.43 14.06 4.48
CA GLU A 118 8.77 13.09 3.62
C GLU A 118 8.67 11.73 4.30
N ARG A 119 9.77 11.28 4.93
CA ARG A 119 9.80 10.03 5.69
C ARG A 119 8.77 10.01 6.80
N ALA A 120 8.60 11.11 7.55
CA ALA A 120 7.60 11.21 8.60
C ALA A 120 6.17 11.04 8.06
N GLN A 121 5.88 11.60 6.88
CA GLN A 121 4.57 11.47 6.23
C GLN A 121 4.24 10.00 5.86
N TRP A 122 5.22 9.27 5.31
CA TRP A 122 5.07 7.85 4.98
C TRP A 122 5.00 6.97 6.22
N GLN A 123 5.79 7.28 7.25
CA GLN A 123 5.72 6.60 8.54
C GLN A 123 4.33 6.75 9.18
N ALA A 124 3.73 7.94 9.15
CA ALA A 124 2.40 8.17 9.70
C ALA A 124 1.31 7.28 9.05
N ARG A 125 1.39 7.06 7.73
CA ARG A 125 0.48 6.13 7.01
C ARG A 125 0.69 4.68 7.42
N ARG A 126 1.94 4.25 7.54
CA ARG A 126 2.29 2.89 8.01
C ARG A 126 1.81 2.67 9.44
N ASP A 127 2.01 3.66 10.31
CA ASP A 127 1.62 3.60 11.72
C ASP A 127 0.10 3.50 11.89
N GLU A 128 -0.68 3.92 10.93
CA GLU A 128 -2.14 3.75 10.98
C GLU A 128 -2.53 2.27 10.92
N VAL A 129 -1.88 1.48 10.07
CA VAL A 129 -2.07 0.02 10.03
C VAL A 129 -1.67 -0.63 11.36
N VAL A 130 -0.54 -0.22 11.92
CA VAL A 130 -0.08 -0.71 13.24
C VAL A 130 -1.09 -0.36 14.34
N ARG A 131 -1.61 0.87 14.32
CA ARG A 131 -2.65 1.31 15.29
C ARG A 131 -3.95 0.51 15.16
N MET A 132 -4.35 0.08 13.97
CA MET A 132 -5.54 -0.77 13.80
C MET A 132 -5.36 -2.13 14.47
N VAL A 133 -4.25 -2.80 14.22
CA VAL A 133 -3.91 -4.08 14.84
C VAL A 133 -3.82 -3.94 16.36
N ARG A 134 -3.12 -2.90 16.84
CA ARG A 134 -2.98 -2.61 18.27
C ARG A 134 -4.34 -2.46 18.97
N ARG A 135 -5.29 -1.73 18.37
CA ARG A 135 -6.65 -1.57 18.94
C ARG A 135 -7.39 -2.89 19.15
N VAL A 136 -7.13 -3.89 18.31
CA VAL A 136 -7.72 -5.23 18.49
C VAL A 136 -7.08 -5.95 19.68
N LEU A 137 -5.77 -5.90 19.79
CA LEU A 137 -5.04 -6.52 20.91
C LEU A 137 -5.40 -5.84 22.24
N ASP A 138 -5.52 -4.52 22.27
CA ASP A 138 -5.90 -3.78 23.47
C ASP A 138 -7.33 -4.16 23.92
N ARG A 139 -8.28 -4.28 22.99
CA ARG A 139 -9.64 -4.78 23.30
C ARG A 139 -9.64 -6.22 23.84
N ALA A 140 -8.82 -7.09 23.26
CA ALA A 140 -8.67 -8.46 23.73
C ALA A 140 -8.05 -8.54 25.13
N ALA A 141 -7.09 -7.66 25.44
CA ALA A 141 -6.51 -7.55 26.77
C ALA A 141 -7.51 -7.05 27.81
N VAL A 142 -8.35 -6.07 27.47
CA VAL A 142 -9.43 -5.58 28.35
C VAL A 142 -10.47 -6.68 28.63
N ARG A 143 -10.75 -7.55 27.65
CA ARG A 143 -11.65 -8.71 27.80
C ARG A 143 -11.00 -9.90 28.49
N GLY A 144 -9.74 -9.82 28.93
CA GLY A 144 -9.01 -10.91 29.58
C GLY A 144 -8.66 -12.08 28.65
N GLN A 145 -8.78 -11.91 27.34
CA GLN A 145 -8.48 -12.94 26.35
C GLN A 145 -6.97 -13.12 26.12
N ILE A 146 -6.18 -12.08 26.42
CA ILE A 146 -4.72 -12.11 26.40
C ILE A 146 -4.15 -11.38 27.62
N ARG A 147 -2.95 -11.78 28.03
CA ARG A 147 -2.17 -11.04 29.03
C ARG A 147 -1.75 -9.69 28.43
N ARG A 148 -1.87 -8.59 29.20
CA ARG A 148 -1.35 -7.28 28.76
C ARG A 148 0.12 -7.42 28.38
N VAL A 149 0.42 -7.34 27.11
CA VAL A 149 1.79 -7.26 26.61
C VAL A 149 2.18 -5.78 26.60
N ASN A 150 3.26 -5.47 27.28
CA ASN A 150 3.82 -4.12 27.28
C ASN A 150 4.42 -3.88 25.88
N SER A 151 3.62 -3.37 24.94
CA SER A 151 4.03 -3.15 23.55
C SER A 151 4.86 -1.87 23.42
N ARG A 152 5.95 -1.78 24.16
CA ARG A 152 7.10 -0.96 23.77
C ARG A 152 7.97 -1.80 22.83
N LEU A 153 7.49 -1.98 21.62
CA LEU A 153 8.39 -2.22 20.50
C LEU A 153 8.85 -0.82 20.07
N ALA A 154 10.05 -0.52 20.51
CA ALA A 154 10.82 0.62 20.08
C ALA A 154 11.08 0.58 18.57
#